data_d02871fa8fd5cf6f73a41dc300e80b20
#
_entry.id   d02871fa8fd5cf6f73a41dc300e80b20
#
_cell.length_a   1.000
_cell.length_b   1.000
_cell.length_c   1.000
_cell.angle_alpha   90.00
_cell.angle_beta   90.00
_cell.angle_gamma   90.00
#
_symmetry.space_group_name_H-M   'P 1'
#
loop_
_entity.id
_entity.type
_entity.pdbx_description
1 polymer ?
#
loop_
_entity_poly.entity_id
_entity_poly.type
_entity_poly.pdbx_seq_one_letter_code
_entity_poly.pdbx_strand_id
1 'polypeptide(L)'
;MKFTSQCLYPLLGLLFLLLPPLTRGAPASPPNILLITADDLNYDSLGAYGCKVPGITPHLDRLAAGGLIFNHAHVNIAVCQPSRQSIMTGRYPHRNGAEGFDPIDDDVPTLQEKLRAAGYLNGILGKEVHLRPKHRYCWDHYITQGDLASGAGIGRSPERYQHFTKVFLDRAKKEDKPFFLMANIHDPHRPFAGSKQELRSWGKNLPKITREITEGEITVPEFLAELPEIRKEIAQYYTSVHRCDQSAGAILKGLDESGFAENTLVMFISDNGIAVPFAKANCYLNSTKTPWIVSWPGTVKAGRTDNEHLISGIDYLPTILEACGLDPVPGMDGRSFLPILNGQSQKGRELAFTEFHKTYARNCYPMRAVQGKQYGYLVNFWADRTKPMRMDSTSGLTFNALKTAASSDPKIAARVKLFEHRVLEEFFDFKNDPHALNNLIDEPAHQKEIEAMRAALLARMKKTKDPALEAFQNRNDPAALDKFMEAQRLRARPQKKKTKKKK
;
A
#
# COMPACT_ATOMS: atom_id res chain seq x y z
N MET A 1 -47.58 32.16 -74.38
CA MET A 1 -47.20 32.87 -73.15
C MET A 1 -46.77 31.82 -72.08
N LYS A 2 -45.49 31.68 -71.86
CA LYS A 2 -44.94 30.71 -70.88
C LYS A 2 -44.40 31.53 -69.70
N PHE A 3 -44.99 31.32 -68.51
CA PHE A 3 -44.48 31.87 -67.28
C PHE A 3 -43.51 30.85 -66.63
N THR A 4 -42.27 31.20 -66.47
CA THR A 4 -41.24 30.48 -65.72
C THR A 4 -41.24 30.98 -64.28
N SER A 5 -41.57 30.09 -63.34
CA SER A 5 -41.47 30.33 -61.90
C SER A 5 -40.04 30.03 -61.45
N GLN A 6 -39.33 31.05 -60.90
CA GLN A 6 -38.05 30.87 -60.21
C GLN A 6 -38.31 30.66 -58.71
N CYS A 7 -37.94 29.44 -58.20
CA CYS A 7 -37.86 29.19 -56.76
C CYS A 7 -36.56 29.74 -56.18
N LEU A 8 -36.64 30.72 -55.27
CA LEU A 8 -35.56 31.13 -54.37
C LEU A 8 -35.52 30.18 -53.17
N TYR A 9 -34.42 29.49 -52.96
CA TYR A 9 -34.10 28.81 -51.72
C TYR A 9 -33.32 29.75 -50.78
N PRO A 10 -33.70 29.91 -49.49
CA PRO A 10 -32.87 30.60 -48.53
C PRO A 10 -31.73 29.70 -48.04
N LEU A 11 -30.48 30.12 -48.21
CA LEU A 11 -29.31 29.52 -47.55
C LEU A 11 -29.41 29.84 -46.06
N LEU A 12 -29.75 28.83 -45.24
CA LEU A 12 -29.54 28.89 -43.79
C LEU A 12 -28.05 28.60 -43.50
N GLY A 13 -27.27 29.62 -43.24
CA GLY A 13 -25.90 29.51 -42.74
C GLY A 13 -25.88 29.02 -41.32
N LEU A 14 -25.45 27.78 -41.08
CA LEU A 14 -25.21 27.22 -39.77
C LEU A 14 -23.93 27.85 -39.21
N LEU A 15 -24.10 28.82 -38.29
CA LEU A 15 -22.97 29.42 -37.56
C LEU A 15 -22.56 28.42 -36.47
N PHE A 16 -21.51 27.63 -36.70
CA PHE A 16 -20.84 26.84 -35.68
C PHE A 16 -20.11 27.80 -34.72
N LEU A 17 -20.70 28.08 -33.57
CA LEU A 17 -20.04 28.68 -32.43
C LEU A 17 -19.01 27.64 -31.91
N LEU A 18 -17.75 27.81 -32.31
CA LEU A 18 -16.60 27.18 -31.68
C LEU A 18 -16.49 27.73 -30.25
N LEU A 19 -17.11 27.05 -29.27
CA LEU A 19 -16.83 27.28 -27.88
C LEU A 19 -15.34 26.90 -27.66
N PRO A 20 -14.52 27.81 -27.08
CA PRO A 20 -13.16 27.45 -26.72
C PRO A 20 -13.20 26.29 -25.71
N PRO A 21 -12.24 25.37 -25.77
CA PRO A 21 -12.14 24.33 -24.75
C PRO A 21 -12.04 25.03 -23.39
N LEU A 22 -12.87 24.61 -22.44
CA LEU A 22 -12.76 25.00 -21.04
C LEU A 22 -11.36 24.62 -20.55
N THR A 23 -10.43 25.55 -20.66
CA THR A 23 -9.14 25.43 -19.99
C THR A 23 -9.44 25.46 -18.51
N ARG A 24 -9.29 24.30 -17.86
CA ARG A 24 -9.24 24.18 -16.41
C ARG A 24 -8.20 25.19 -15.94
N GLY A 25 -8.64 26.24 -15.26
CA GLY A 25 -7.73 27.14 -14.58
C GLY A 25 -6.83 26.30 -13.67
N ALA A 26 -5.51 26.41 -13.86
CA ALA A 26 -4.57 25.87 -12.90
C ALA A 26 -4.97 26.41 -11.52
N PRO A 27 -4.91 25.60 -10.43
CA PRO A 27 -5.16 26.11 -9.10
C PRO A 27 -4.29 27.36 -8.87
N ALA A 28 -4.84 28.38 -8.22
CA ALA A 28 -4.16 29.67 -8.03
C ALA A 28 -2.79 29.54 -7.34
N SER A 29 -2.57 28.43 -6.63
CA SER A 29 -1.27 27.97 -6.12
C SER A 29 -1.23 26.44 -6.15
N PRO A 30 -0.03 25.81 -6.40
CA PRO A 30 0.10 24.36 -6.35
C PRO A 30 -0.24 23.82 -4.95
N PRO A 31 -0.94 22.66 -4.84
CA PRO A 31 -1.30 22.10 -3.53
C PRO A 31 -0.07 21.62 -2.77
N ASN A 32 -0.08 21.78 -1.46
CA ASN A 32 0.82 21.06 -0.59
C ASN A 32 0.39 19.58 -0.49
N ILE A 33 1.33 18.68 -0.23
CA ILE A 33 1.08 17.25 -0.17
C ILE A 33 1.54 16.71 1.18
N LEU A 34 0.63 16.08 1.91
CA LEU A 34 0.93 15.32 3.13
C LEU A 34 0.53 13.86 2.93
N LEU A 35 1.52 12.96 2.86
CA LEU A 35 1.31 11.52 2.89
C LEU A 35 1.61 10.99 4.28
N ILE A 36 0.61 10.48 4.97
CA ILE A 36 0.76 9.77 6.24
C ILE A 36 0.69 8.27 5.95
N THR A 37 1.70 7.50 6.38
CA THR A 37 1.69 6.05 6.22
C THR A 37 1.76 5.35 7.56
N ALA A 38 0.92 4.33 7.77
CA ALA A 38 1.09 3.35 8.83
C ALA A 38 1.97 2.17 8.37
N ASP A 39 2.54 1.43 9.30
CA ASP A 39 3.38 0.26 9.04
C ASP A 39 2.70 -1.00 9.60
N ASP A 40 2.34 -1.95 8.72
CA ASP A 40 1.64 -3.19 9.06
C ASP A 40 0.19 -3.00 9.57
N LEU A 41 -0.55 -2.01 9.07
CA LEU A 41 -1.94 -1.77 9.47
C LEU A 41 -2.93 -2.48 8.53
N ASN A 42 -3.73 -3.40 9.07
CA ASN A 42 -4.78 -4.08 8.30
C ASN A 42 -5.89 -3.10 7.89
N TYR A 43 -6.49 -3.32 6.72
CA TYR A 43 -7.48 -2.39 6.14
C TYR A 43 -8.73 -2.19 7.02
N ASP A 44 -9.14 -3.24 7.75
CA ASP A 44 -10.34 -3.27 8.61
C ASP A 44 -10.07 -2.83 10.05
N SER A 45 -8.87 -2.35 10.35
CA SER A 45 -8.48 -1.97 11.72
C SER A 45 -8.84 -0.53 12.09
N LEU A 46 -9.43 0.25 11.19
CA LEU A 46 -9.92 1.60 11.45
C LEU A 46 -11.44 1.62 11.69
N GLY A 47 -11.92 2.50 12.56
CA GLY A 47 -13.36 2.69 12.79
C GLY A 47 -14.11 3.01 11.50
N ALA A 48 -13.58 3.90 10.67
CA ALA A 48 -14.14 4.26 9.36
C ALA A 48 -14.23 3.09 8.36
N TYR A 49 -13.48 2.00 8.58
CA TYR A 49 -13.52 0.76 7.79
C TYR A 49 -14.24 -0.40 8.50
N GLY A 50 -14.96 -0.10 9.59
CA GLY A 50 -15.84 -1.06 10.26
C GLY A 50 -15.17 -1.87 11.37
N CYS A 51 -14.01 -1.44 11.89
CA CYS A 51 -13.41 -2.05 13.08
C CYS A 51 -14.41 -2.10 14.24
N LYS A 52 -14.50 -3.27 14.88
CA LYS A 52 -15.46 -3.51 15.96
C LYS A 52 -15.02 -2.99 17.32
N VAL A 53 -13.75 -2.60 17.47
CA VAL A 53 -13.24 -2.00 18.70
C VAL A 53 -13.70 -0.54 18.77
N PRO A 54 -14.60 -0.17 19.70
CA PRO A 54 -15.19 1.18 19.73
C PRO A 54 -14.12 2.26 19.94
N GLY A 55 -14.17 3.32 19.14
CA GLY A 55 -13.28 4.48 19.28
C GLY A 55 -11.79 4.14 19.15
N ILE A 56 -11.45 3.17 18.30
CA ILE A 56 -10.06 2.73 18.10
C ILE A 56 -9.21 3.79 17.39
N THR A 57 -9.77 4.50 16.42
CA THR A 57 -9.05 5.46 15.57
C THR A 57 -9.77 6.80 15.39
N PRO A 58 -10.06 7.56 16.49
CA PRO A 58 -10.89 8.75 16.41
C PRO A 58 -10.32 9.87 15.54
N HIS A 59 -8.98 9.96 15.40
CA HIS A 59 -8.35 10.98 14.55
C HIS A 59 -8.45 10.63 13.07
N LEU A 60 -8.18 9.37 12.71
CA LEU A 60 -8.29 8.87 11.33
C LEU A 60 -9.75 8.78 10.89
N ASP A 61 -10.68 8.44 11.80
CA ASP A 61 -12.12 8.44 11.53
C ASP A 61 -12.62 9.87 11.22
N ARG A 62 -12.08 10.88 11.91
CA ARG A 62 -12.37 12.29 11.60
C ARG A 62 -11.81 12.70 10.24
N LEU A 63 -10.58 12.29 9.91
CA LEU A 63 -10.00 12.53 8.58
C LEU A 63 -10.87 11.89 7.49
N ALA A 64 -11.33 10.66 7.70
CA ALA A 64 -12.23 9.94 6.80
C ALA A 64 -13.57 10.66 6.62
N ALA A 65 -14.17 11.13 7.71
CA ALA A 65 -15.42 11.90 7.68
C ALA A 65 -15.28 13.24 6.93
N GLY A 66 -14.09 13.85 6.99
CA GLY A 66 -13.75 15.08 6.26
C GLY A 66 -13.34 14.86 4.80
N GLY A 67 -13.34 13.62 4.29
CA GLY A 67 -12.80 13.30 2.97
C GLY A 67 -13.50 12.18 2.23
N LEU A 68 -12.70 11.41 1.50
CA LEU A 68 -13.09 10.24 0.72
C LEU A 68 -12.32 9.03 1.22
N ILE A 69 -13.02 7.91 1.47
CA ILE A 69 -12.41 6.59 1.69
C ILE A 69 -12.58 5.69 0.47
N PHE A 70 -11.53 4.92 0.14
CA PHE A 70 -11.58 3.90 -0.90
C PHE A 70 -11.70 2.52 -0.25
N ASN A 71 -12.79 1.78 -0.55
CA ASN A 71 -13.00 0.43 -0.02
C ASN A 71 -12.20 -0.65 -0.77
N HIS A 72 -11.66 -0.32 -1.94
CA HIS A 72 -10.90 -1.25 -2.78
C HIS A 72 -9.53 -0.68 -3.16
N ALA A 73 -8.73 -0.33 -2.15
CA ALA A 73 -7.36 0.10 -2.35
C ALA A 73 -6.38 -1.03 -2.02
N HIS A 74 -5.34 -1.20 -2.85
CA HIS A 74 -4.33 -2.24 -2.70
C HIS A 74 -2.91 -1.68 -2.81
N VAL A 75 -1.98 -2.22 -2.02
CA VAL A 75 -0.55 -2.08 -2.31
C VAL A 75 -0.10 -3.16 -3.29
N ASN A 76 0.93 -2.89 -4.05
CA ASN A 76 1.40 -3.82 -5.10
C ASN A 76 2.25 -4.95 -4.56
N ILE A 77 2.84 -4.76 -3.39
CA ILE A 77 3.65 -5.73 -2.67
C ILE A 77 3.48 -5.51 -1.17
N ALA A 78 3.13 -6.57 -0.45
CA ALA A 78 2.79 -6.47 0.97
C ALA A 78 4.01 -6.64 1.88
N VAL A 79 5.00 -5.78 1.73
CA VAL A 79 6.16 -5.67 2.64
C VAL A 79 6.77 -4.28 2.56
N CYS A 80 7.18 -3.74 3.70
CA CYS A 80 7.42 -2.32 3.96
C CYS A 80 8.26 -1.58 2.90
N GLN A 81 9.54 -1.97 2.68
CA GLN A 81 10.45 -1.22 1.82
C GLN A 81 10.00 -1.23 0.35
N PRO A 82 9.74 -2.37 -0.32
CA PRO A 82 9.35 -2.37 -1.71
C PRO A 82 7.98 -1.75 -1.94
N SER A 83 7.04 -1.86 -0.99
CA SER A 83 5.75 -1.17 -1.06
C SER A 83 5.94 0.34 -1.13
N ARG A 84 6.71 0.93 -0.20
CA ARG A 84 6.99 2.37 -0.17
C ARG A 84 7.73 2.85 -1.42
N GLN A 85 8.67 2.05 -1.93
CA GLN A 85 9.39 2.36 -3.16
C GLN A 85 8.47 2.29 -4.40
N SER A 86 7.53 1.34 -4.45
CA SER A 86 6.54 1.26 -5.54
C SER A 86 5.61 2.46 -5.55
N ILE A 87 5.15 2.92 -4.37
CA ILE A 87 4.31 4.12 -4.22
C ILE A 87 5.05 5.37 -4.75
N MET A 88 6.34 5.51 -4.41
CA MET A 88 7.14 6.69 -4.79
C MET A 88 7.66 6.66 -6.23
N THR A 89 7.61 5.52 -6.92
CA THR A 89 8.07 5.37 -8.31
C THR A 89 6.95 5.16 -9.32
N GLY A 90 5.73 4.82 -8.85
CA GLY A 90 4.60 4.48 -9.72
C GLY A 90 4.83 3.23 -10.55
N ARG A 91 5.75 2.33 -10.11
CA ARG A 91 6.14 1.11 -10.83
C ARG A 91 6.04 -0.13 -9.95
N TYR A 92 5.77 -1.27 -10.57
CA TYR A 92 5.87 -2.56 -9.90
C TYR A 92 7.30 -2.83 -9.43
N PRO A 93 7.49 -3.62 -8.33
CA PRO A 93 8.82 -3.97 -7.81
C PRO A 93 9.77 -4.57 -8.85
N HIS A 94 9.30 -5.48 -9.71
CA HIS A 94 10.13 -6.05 -10.78
C HIS A 94 10.55 -5.03 -11.86
N ARG A 95 9.90 -3.84 -11.89
CA ARG A 95 10.19 -2.76 -12.83
C ARG A 95 10.92 -1.57 -12.23
N ASN A 96 10.99 -1.49 -10.91
CA ASN A 96 11.79 -0.47 -10.24
C ASN A 96 13.07 -1.04 -9.61
N GLY A 97 13.31 -2.38 -9.69
CA GLY A 97 14.47 -3.04 -9.14
C GLY A 97 14.33 -3.46 -7.67
N ALA A 98 13.32 -2.94 -6.96
CA ALA A 98 13.14 -3.17 -5.51
C ALA A 98 12.23 -4.36 -5.21
N GLU A 99 12.60 -5.54 -5.67
CA GLU A 99 11.84 -6.79 -5.48
C GLU A 99 11.79 -7.29 -4.03
N GLY A 100 12.58 -6.69 -3.15
CA GLY A 100 12.69 -6.97 -1.72
C GLY A 100 13.27 -5.76 -1.01
N PHE A 101 14.14 -5.98 0.00
CA PHE A 101 14.83 -4.89 0.68
C PHE A 101 16.06 -4.39 -0.12
N ASP A 102 15.91 -4.29 -1.43
CA ASP A 102 16.90 -3.76 -2.35
C ASP A 102 16.61 -2.28 -2.66
N PRO A 103 17.61 -1.49 -3.07
CA PRO A 103 17.36 -0.16 -3.61
C PRO A 103 16.61 -0.25 -4.95
N ILE A 104 15.95 0.84 -5.36
CA ILE A 104 15.48 1.01 -6.74
C ILE A 104 16.69 1.12 -7.68
N ASP A 105 16.48 0.81 -8.96
CA ASP A 105 17.49 1.03 -10.00
C ASP A 105 17.77 2.52 -10.19
N ASP A 106 19.02 2.88 -10.51
CA ASP A 106 19.47 4.28 -10.55
C ASP A 106 18.81 5.12 -11.66
N ASP A 107 18.24 4.50 -12.68
CA ASP A 107 17.53 5.17 -13.79
C ASP A 107 16.02 5.33 -13.54
N VAL A 108 15.49 4.83 -12.40
CA VAL A 108 14.08 4.92 -12.05
C VAL A 108 13.77 6.31 -11.44
N PRO A 109 12.94 7.15 -12.09
CA PRO A 109 12.55 8.43 -11.52
C PRO A 109 11.68 8.27 -10.28
N THR A 110 11.82 9.19 -9.32
CA THR A 110 11.02 9.24 -8.10
C THR A 110 10.10 10.47 -8.09
N LEU A 111 9.02 10.40 -7.30
CA LEU A 111 8.12 11.53 -7.07
C LEU A 111 8.89 12.74 -6.54
N GLN A 112 9.80 12.52 -5.60
CA GLN A 112 10.58 13.57 -4.94
C GLN A 112 11.47 14.35 -5.91
N GLU A 113 12.08 13.68 -6.90
CA GLU A 113 12.84 14.37 -7.94
C GLU A 113 11.96 15.30 -8.77
N LYS A 114 10.75 14.85 -9.12
CA LYS A 114 9.79 15.66 -9.89
C LYS A 114 9.29 16.86 -9.10
N LEU A 115 8.92 16.63 -7.85
CA LEU A 115 8.46 17.71 -6.97
C LEU A 115 9.57 18.71 -6.67
N ARG A 116 10.80 18.26 -6.42
CA ARG A 116 11.95 19.17 -6.26
C ARG A 116 12.18 20.05 -7.51
N ALA A 117 12.13 19.44 -8.69
CA ALA A 117 12.26 20.18 -9.96
C ALA A 117 11.15 21.23 -10.16
N ALA A 118 9.97 21.00 -9.56
CA ALA A 118 8.85 21.92 -9.53
C ALA A 118 8.88 22.92 -8.34
N GLY A 119 9.98 22.98 -7.58
CA GLY A 119 10.17 23.94 -6.50
C GLY A 119 9.65 23.52 -5.11
N TYR A 120 9.17 22.27 -4.97
CA TYR A 120 8.69 21.76 -3.69
C TYR A 120 9.82 21.49 -2.70
N LEU A 121 9.54 21.73 -1.42
CA LEU A 121 10.37 21.27 -0.31
C LEU A 121 9.97 19.83 0.06
N ASN A 122 10.91 18.88 0.03
CA ASN A 122 10.65 17.47 0.32
C ASN A 122 11.05 17.11 1.75
N GLY A 123 10.11 16.63 2.57
CA GLY A 123 10.34 16.15 3.93
C GLY A 123 10.00 14.69 4.13
N ILE A 124 10.78 14.01 4.99
CA ILE A 124 10.48 12.66 5.47
C ILE A 124 10.59 12.59 6.99
N LEU A 125 9.62 11.98 7.62
CA LEU A 125 9.62 11.62 9.04
C LEU A 125 9.55 10.10 9.18
N GLY A 126 10.61 9.46 9.66
CA GLY A 126 10.69 8.02 9.91
C GLY A 126 10.70 7.13 8.66
N LYS A 127 11.01 5.84 8.85
CA LYS A 127 11.13 4.82 7.78
C LYS A 127 12.06 5.24 6.63
N GLU A 128 12.93 6.16 6.87
CA GLU A 128 13.85 6.77 5.91
C GLU A 128 14.82 5.75 5.30
N VAL A 129 15.10 4.67 6.02
CA VAL A 129 15.93 3.55 5.54
C VAL A 129 15.24 2.67 4.50
N HIS A 130 13.92 2.81 4.34
CA HIS A 130 13.12 2.06 3.36
C HIS A 130 13.02 2.73 1.99
N LEU A 131 13.62 3.90 1.82
CA LEU A 131 13.65 4.62 0.54
C LEU A 131 15.09 4.73 0.07
N ARG A 132 15.50 3.82 -0.79
CA ARG A 132 16.89 3.60 -1.20
C ARG A 132 17.05 3.57 -2.73
N PRO A 133 18.14 4.10 -3.29
CA PRO A 133 19.23 4.78 -2.57
C PRO A 133 18.81 6.20 -2.15
N LYS A 134 19.36 6.70 -1.02
CA LYS A 134 18.94 7.99 -0.41
C LYS A 134 19.00 9.17 -1.38
N HIS A 135 20.01 9.24 -2.24
CA HIS A 135 20.22 10.36 -3.15
C HIS A 135 19.11 10.52 -4.20
N ARG A 136 18.39 9.43 -4.55
CA ARG A 136 17.28 9.47 -5.50
C ARG A 136 16.00 10.08 -4.92
N TYR A 137 15.86 10.11 -3.61
CA TYR A 137 14.65 10.64 -2.96
C TYR A 137 14.76 12.11 -2.55
N CYS A 138 15.90 12.75 -2.75
CA CYS A 138 16.05 14.20 -2.67
C CYS A 138 15.41 14.86 -1.43
N TRP A 139 15.63 14.33 -0.22
CA TRP A 139 15.06 14.89 1.01
C TRP A 139 15.75 16.18 1.44
N ASP A 140 15.01 17.27 1.63
CA ASP A 140 15.46 18.54 2.18
C ASP A 140 15.35 18.56 3.71
N HIS A 141 14.40 17.79 4.26
CA HIS A 141 14.21 17.56 5.69
C HIS A 141 14.17 16.06 5.95
N TYR A 142 15.09 15.56 6.76
CA TYR A 142 15.34 14.13 6.92
C TYR A 142 15.39 13.79 8.40
N ILE A 143 14.24 13.32 8.93
CA ILE A 143 14.09 12.92 10.32
C ILE A 143 14.04 11.41 10.40
N THR A 144 14.97 10.84 11.17
CA THR A 144 15.10 9.38 11.32
C THR A 144 14.05 8.81 12.26
N GLN A 145 13.85 7.51 12.18
CA GLN A 145 13.00 6.81 13.15
C GLN A 145 13.52 6.94 14.58
N GLY A 146 14.83 7.13 14.79
CA GLY A 146 15.44 7.41 16.09
C GLY A 146 15.07 8.79 16.62
N ASP A 147 15.03 9.82 15.76
CA ASP A 147 14.61 11.18 16.13
C ASP A 147 13.16 11.23 16.60
N LEU A 148 12.32 10.32 16.08
CA LEU A 148 10.90 10.18 16.44
C LEU A 148 10.66 9.31 17.69
N ALA A 149 11.71 8.80 18.31
CA ALA A 149 11.62 8.08 19.58
C ALA A 149 11.65 9.06 20.77
N SER A 150 11.00 8.71 21.88
CA SER A 150 11.06 9.46 23.13
C SER A 150 12.11 8.84 24.07
N GLY A 151 13.36 8.79 23.62
CA GLY A 151 14.50 8.27 24.42
C GLY A 151 14.85 6.82 24.16
N ALA A 152 13.93 5.94 23.83
CA ALA A 152 14.19 4.57 23.40
C ALA A 152 13.18 4.13 22.35
N GLY A 153 13.56 3.17 21.51
CA GLY A 153 12.68 2.62 20.50
C GLY A 153 12.81 3.29 19.13
N ILE A 154 11.79 3.11 18.32
CA ILE A 154 11.74 3.54 16.92
C ILE A 154 10.40 4.24 16.66
N GLY A 155 10.45 5.55 16.42
CA GLY A 155 9.37 6.33 15.83
C GLY A 155 7.93 6.08 16.35
N ARG A 156 7.71 6.15 17.69
CA ARG A 156 6.41 5.88 18.30
C ARG A 156 5.87 7.00 19.21
N SER A 157 6.51 8.18 19.21
CA SER A 157 6.07 9.30 20.04
C SER A 157 5.22 10.27 19.25
N PRO A 158 3.90 10.38 19.56
CA PRO A 158 3.02 11.37 18.94
C PRO A 158 3.56 12.78 19.08
N GLU A 159 4.14 13.15 20.22
CA GLU A 159 4.72 14.48 20.48
C GLU A 159 5.89 14.79 19.54
N ARG A 160 6.73 13.77 19.25
CA ARG A 160 7.85 13.94 18.32
C ARG A 160 7.37 14.08 16.88
N TYR A 161 6.32 13.35 16.47
CA TYR A 161 5.69 13.54 15.17
C TYR A 161 5.13 14.96 15.03
N GLN A 162 4.38 15.47 16.02
CA GLN A 162 3.89 16.86 16.01
C GLN A 162 5.03 17.86 15.91
N HIS A 163 6.06 17.73 16.76
CA HIS A 163 7.22 18.62 16.79
C HIS A 163 7.89 18.71 15.42
N PHE A 164 8.29 17.59 14.83
CA PHE A 164 9.00 17.61 13.55
C PHE A 164 8.12 17.98 12.36
N THR A 165 6.83 17.69 12.42
CA THR A 165 5.87 18.23 11.45
C THR A 165 5.86 19.75 11.50
N LYS A 166 5.75 20.37 12.67
CA LYS A 166 5.80 21.84 12.82
C LYS A 166 7.12 22.42 12.33
N VAL A 167 8.25 21.86 12.73
CA VAL A 167 9.59 22.33 12.29
C VAL A 167 9.69 22.32 10.76
N PHE A 168 9.18 21.29 10.10
CA PHE A 168 9.18 21.22 8.65
C PHE A 168 8.24 22.25 8.01
N LEU A 169 7.02 22.41 8.53
CA LEU A 169 6.03 23.34 8.00
C LEU A 169 6.44 24.81 8.24
N ASP A 170 7.05 25.13 9.37
CA ASP A 170 7.63 26.46 9.64
C ASP A 170 8.76 26.78 8.64
N ARG A 171 9.56 25.79 8.27
CA ARG A 171 10.58 25.92 7.22
C ARG A 171 9.95 26.18 5.86
N ALA A 172 8.90 25.42 5.47
CA ALA A 172 8.19 25.62 4.21
C ALA A 172 7.60 27.05 4.13
N LYS A 173 7.01 27.51 5.23
CA LYS A 173 6.47 28.88 5.35
C LYS A 173 7.55 29.94 5.22
N LYS A 174 8.69 29.78 5.89
CA LYS A 174 9.84 30.70 5.83
C LYS A 174 10.46 30.79 4.43
N GLU A 175 10.51 29.65 3.71
CA GLU A 175 11.08 29.58 2.35
C GLU A 175 10.05 29.93 1.26
N ASP A 176 8.79 30.16 1.63
CA ASP A 176 7.65 30.42 0.72
C ASP A 176 7.56 29.37 -0.40
N LYS A 177 7.63 28.08 -0.01
CA LYS A 177 7.61 26.95 -0.94
C LYS A 177 6.46 26.02 -0.71
N PRO A 178 5.84 25.47 -1.75
CA PRO A 178 4.97 24.31 -1.59
C PRO A 178 5.78 23.12 -1.06
N PHE A 179 5.13 22.19 -0.38
CA PHE A 179 5.83 21.07 0.23
C PHE A 179 5.22 19.71 -0.10
N PHE A 180 6.07 18.70 -0.03
CA PHE A 180 5.73 17.29 0.10
C PHE A 180 6.30 16.76 1.42
N LEU A 181 5.42 16.35 2.33
CA LEU A 181 5.81 15.70 3.57
C LEU A 181 5.33 14.24 3.58
N MET A 182 6.26 13.30 3.67
CA MET A 182 5.98 11.88 3.91
C MET A 182 6.22 11.56 5.38
N ALA A 183 5.14 11.46 6.16
CA ALA A 183 5.17 11.15 7.58
C ALA A 183 4.86 9.65 7.80
N ASN A 184 5.88 8.88 8.17
CA ASN A 184 5.79 7.44 8.28
C ASN A 184 5.67 7.03 9.74
N ILE A 185 4.49 6.65 10.19
CA ILE A 185 4.22 6.15 11.54
C ILE A 185 4.72 4.71 11.62
N HIS A 186 5.47 4.40 12.68
CA HIS A 186 6.03 3.06 12.86
C HIS A 186 4.99 2.05 13.36
N ASP A 187 4.01 2.49 14.14
CA ASP A 187 2.89 1.63 14.56
C ASP A 187 1.94 1.33 13.39
N PRO A 188 1.27 0.18 13.42
CA PRO A 188 1.31 -0.90 14.41
C PRO A 188 2.35 -2.00 14.17
N HIS A 189 3.47 -1.73 13.47
CA HIS A 189 4.55 -2.72 13.26
C HIS A 189 5.04 -3.35 14.58
N ARG A 190 5.39 -4.64 14.51
CA ARG A 190 5.97 -5.36 15.65
C ARG A 190 7.24 -4.68 16.18
N PRO A 191 7.57 -4.88 17.49
CA PRO A 191 6.77 -5.54 18.53
C PRO A 191 5.57 -4.69 18.93
N PHE A 192 4.43 -5.35 19.20
CA PHE A 192 3.18 -4.65 19.50
C PHE A 192 3.20 -3.98 20.87
N ALA A 193 2.42 -2.91 21.02
CA ALA A 193 2.33 -2.09 22.22
C ALA A 193 1.94 -2.94 23.46
N GLY A 194 2.69 -2.76 24.55
CA GLY A 194 2.50 -3.48 25.82
C GLY A 194 2.97 -4.93 25.79
N SER A 195 3.50 -5.43 24.66
CA SER A 195 4.00 -6.81 24.60
C SER A 195 5.30 -6.98 25.38
N LYS A 196 5.52 -8.21 25.91
CA LYS A 196 6.80 -8.57 26.50
C LYS A 196 7.99 -8.35 25.56
N GLN A 197 7.76 -8.49 24.25
CA GLN A 197 8.79 -8.26 23.22
C GLN A 197 9.14 -6.77 23.13
N GLU A 198 8.16 -5.87 23.16
CA GLU A 198 8.38 -4.43 23.14
C GLU A 198 9.17 -3.98 24.37
N LEU A 199 8.74 -4.41 25.56
CA LEU A 199 9.43 -4.09 26.82
C LEU A 199 10.87 -4.63 26.87
N ARG A 200 11.11 -5.83 26.32
CA ARG A 200 12.46 -6.42 26.24
C ARG A 200 13.35 -5.65 25.27
N SER A 201 12.81 -5.21 24.14
CA SER A 201 13.57 -4.52 23.08
C SER A 201 13.95 -3.08 23.45
N TRP A 202 13.05 -2.35 24.14
CA TRP A 202 13.19 -0.91 24.35
C TRP A 202 12.97 -0.43 25.79
N GLY A 203 12.72 -1.34 26.72
CA GLY A 203 12.58 -1.01 28.14
C GLY A 203 11.33 -0.18 28.46
N LYS A 204 11.44 0.64 29.53
CA LYS A 204 10.31 1.43 30.05
C LYS A 204 10.17 2.83 29.44
N ASN A 205 11.08 3.24 28.57
CA ASN A 205 11.13 4.60 28.02
C ASN A 205 10.29 4.74 26.71
N LEU A 206 9.31 3.89 26.52
CA LEU A 206 8.35 3.98 25.42
C LEU A 206 7.30 5.03 25.72
N PRO A 207 6.67 5.63 24.67
CA PRO A 207 5.53 6.50 24.84
C PRO A 207 4.44 5.80 25.66
N LYS A 208 3.81 6.57 26.56
CA LYS A 208 2.72 6.04 27.39
C LYS A 208 1.58 5.49 26.52
N ILE A 209 1.17 4.26 26.79
CA ILE A 209 -0.06 3.70 26.23
C ILE A 209 -1.23 4.43 26.91
N THR A 210 -2.02 5.18 26.15
CA THR A 210 -3.16 5.95 26.67
C THR A 210 -4.42 5.12 26.80
N ARG A 211 -4.50 4.05 26.00
CA ARG A 211 -5.56 3.05 26.03
C ARG A 211 -5.00 1.68 25.67
N GLU A 212 -5.07 0.75 26.60
CA GLU A 212 -4.81 -0.66 26.36
C GLU A 212 -6.09 -1.33 25.87
N ILE A 213 -6.01 -2.06 24.76
CA ILE A 213 -7.13 -2.83 24.23
C ILE A 213 -7.05 -4.24 24.86
N THR A 214 -8.14 -4.67 25.46
CA THR A 214 -8.23 -5.97 26.14
C THR A 214 -8.64 -7.09 25.18
N GLU A 215 -8.37 -8.34 25.57
CA GLU A 215 -8.77 -9.52 24.83
C GLU A 215 -10.29 -9.67 24.67
N GLY A 216 -11.08 -9.08 25.60
CA GLY A 216 -12.54 -9.06 25.54
C GLY A 216 -13.14 -8.05 24.55
N GLU A 217 -12.38 -7.04 24.15
CA GLU A 217 -12.83 -5.99 23.22
C GLU A 217 -12.65 -6.37 21.72
N ILE A 218 -11.86 -7.43 21.45
CA ILE A 218 -11.49 -7.77 20.08
C ILE A 218 -12.22 -9.01 19.56
N THR A 219 -12.33 -9.06 18.23
CA THR A 219 -12.64 -10.28 17.50
C THR A 219 -11.38 -10.75 16.78
N VAL A 220 -11.01 -12.02 16.95
CA VAL A 220 -9.89 -12.61 16.18
C VAL A 220 -10.30 -12.66 14.72
N PRO A 221 -9.47 -12.18 13.77
CA PRO A 221 -9.77 -12.29 12.33
C PRO A 221 -10.00 -13.76 11.91
N GLU A 222 -11.03 -14.03 11.15
CA GLU A 222 -11.44 -15.40 10.77
C GLU A 222 -10.38 -16.20 9.99
N PHE A 223 -9.42 -15.51 9.35
CA PHE A 223 -8.29 -16.20 8.70
C PHE A 223 -7.26 -16.76 9.68
N LEU A 224 -7.42 -16.49 11.00
CA LEU A 224 -6.66 -17.05 12.10
C LEU A 224 -7.54 -17.99 12.95
N ALA A 225 -6.91 -18.91 13.68
CA ALA A 225 -7.64 -19.74 14.65
C ALA A 225 -7.97 -18.96 15.92
N GLU A 226 -9.11 -19.26 16.54
CA GLU A 226 -9.49 -18.69 17.83
C GLU A 226 -8.73 -19.42 18.95
N LEU A 227 -7.55 -18.91 19.32
CA LEU A 227 -6.69 -19.41 20.38
C LEU A 227 -6.33 -18.29 21.36
N PRO A 228 -6.14 -18.57 22.67
CA PRO A 228 -5.86 -17.53 23.67
C PRO A 228 -4.64 -16.66 23.35
N GLU A 229 -3.54 -17.26 22.89
CA GLU A 229 -2.31 -16.53 22.52
C GLU A 229 -2.50 -15.64 21.29
N ILE A 230 -3.35 -16.07 20.34
CA ILE A 230 -3.70 -15.29 19.17
C ILE A 230 -4.55 -14.10 19.59
N ARG A 231 -5.59 -14.33 20.39
CA ARG A 231 -6.44 -13.26 20.94
C ARG A 231 -5.61 -12.22 21.68
N LYS A 232 -4.68 -12.66 22.51
CA LYS A 232 -3.74 -11.78 23.21
C LYS A 232 -2.89 -10.95 22.26
N GLU A 233 -2.31 -11.56 21.23
CA GLU A 233 -1.46 -10.84 20.27
C GLU A 233 -2.27 -9.83 19.44
N ILE A 234 -3.51 -10.16 19.06
CA ILE A 234 -4.42 -9.27 18.35
C ILE A 234 -4.84 -8.08 19.24
N ALA A 235 -5.08 -8.29 20.54
CA ALA A 235 -5.34 -7.17 21.46
C ALA A 235 -4.15 -6.20 21.56
N GLN A 236 -2.92 -6.72 21.64
CA GLN A 236 -1.69 -5.91 21.60
C GLN A 236 -1.52 -5.18 20.27
N TYR A 237 -1.87 -5.81 19.15
CA TYR A 237 -1.91 -5.16 17.84
C TYR A 237 -2.89 -3.99 17.83
N TYR A 238 -4.11 -4.15 18.31
CA TYR A 238 -5.08 -3.05 18.38
C TYR A 238 -4.65 -1.93 19.34
N THR A 239 -3.93 -2.26 20.41
CA THR A 239 -3.27 -1.24 21.26
C THR A 239 -2.26 -0.42 20.47
N SER A 240 -1.48 -1.06 19.55
CA SER A 240 -0.57 -0.36 18.63
C SER A 240 -1.33 0.45 17.58
N VAL A 241 -2.48 -0.03 17.09
CA VAL A 241 -3.35 0.72 16.17
C VAL A 241 -3.84 2.01 16.81
N HIS A 242 -4.26 1.96 18.07
CA HIS A 242 -4.66 3.16 18.79
C HIS A 242 -3.50 4.17 18.93
N ARG A 243 -2.28 3.70 19.23
CA ARG A 243 -1.09 4.58 19.28
C ARG A 243 -0.69 5.13 17.89
N CYS A 244 -0.93 4.36 16.82
CA CYS A 244 -0.81 4.84 15.44
C CYS A 244 -1.75 6.02 15.18
N ASP A 245 -3.01 5.90 15.58
CA ASP A 245 -4.02 6.96 15.43
C ASP A 245 -3.63 8.25 16.18
N GLN A 246 -3.06 8.12 17.38
CA GLN A 246 -2.56 9.27 18.13
C GLN A 246 -1.41 9.97 17.41
N SER A 247 -0.50 9.21 16.79
CA SER A 247 0.58 9.79 16.00
C SER A 247 0.05 10.48 14.74
N ALA A 248 -0.95 9.89 14.07
CA ALA A 248 -1.64 10.51 12.94
C ALA A 248 -2.35 11.81 13.35
N GLY A 249 -3.06 11.79 14.48
CA GLY A 249 -3.70 12.97 15.07
C GLY A 249 -2.71 14.08 15.40
N ALA A 250 -1.51 13.73 15.90
CA ALA A 250 -0.46 14.68 16.21
C ALA A 250 0.13 15.35 14.95
N ILE A 251 0.31 14.58 13.86
CA ILE A 251 0.74 15.11 12.55
C ILE A 251 -0.32 16.06 11.99
N LEU A 252 -1.60 15.64 11.97
CA LEU A 252 -2.72 16.47 11.50
C LEU A 252 -2.87 17.74 12.30
N LYS A 253 -2.74 17.68 13.62
CA LYS A 253 -2.74 18.87 14.49
C LYS A 253 -1.60 19.83 14.13
N GLY A 254 -0.40 19.32 13.84
CA GLY A 254 0.72 20.14 13.36
C GLY A 254 0.41 20.85 12.04
N LEU A 255 -0.31 20.19 11.12
CA LEU A 255 -0.77 20.77 9.87
C LEU A 255 -1.81 21.87 10.11
N ASP A 256 -2.83 21.61 10.95
CA ASP A 256 -3.88 22.58 11.28
C ASP A 256 -3.29 23.86 11.90
N GLU A 257 -2.38 23.71 12.86
CA GLU A 257 -1.70 24.83 13.55
C GLU A 257 -0.78 25.64 12.63
N SER A 258 -0.32 25.09 11.51
CA SER A 258 0.56 25.77 10.55
C SER A 258 -0.17 26.76 9.64
N GLY A 259 -1.48 26.62 9.46
CA GLY A 259 -2.30 27.38 8.52
C GLY A 259 -2.25 26.87 7.07
N PHE A 260 -1.63 25.71 6.81
CA PHE A 260 -1.57 25.11 5.46
C PHE A 260 -2.72 24.15 5.14
N ALA A 261 -3.57 23.79 6.10
CA ALA A 261 -4.57 22.74 5.97
C ALA A 261 -5.49 22.94 4.75
N GLU A 262 -5.95 24.15 4.48
CA GLU A 262 -6.89 24.45 3.39
C GLU A 262 -6.31 24.23 1.97
N ASN A 263 -4.99 24.31 1.80
CA ASN A 263 -4.32 24.06 0.52
C ASN A 263 -3.44 22.80 0.56
N THR A 264 -3.82 21.80 1.38
CA THR A 264 -3.04 20.56 1.49
C THR A 264 -3.88 19.35 1.09
N LEU A 265 -3.38 18.58 0.11
CA LEU A 265 -3.86 17.24 -0.19
C LEU A 265 -3.27 16.27 0.83
N VAL A 266 -4.12 15.78 1.74
CA VAL A 266 -3.74 14.78 2.76
C VAL A 266 -4.18 13.40 2.30
N MET A 267 -3.26 12.43 2.31
CA MET A 267 -3.57 11.01 2.11
C MET A 267 -3.04 10.19 3.28
N PHE A 268 -3.86 9.25 3.77
CA PHE A 268 -3.46 8.22 4.74
C PHE A 268 -3.58 6.85 4.10
N ILE A 269 -2.51 6.03 4.22
CA ILE A 269 -2.46 4.66 3.70
C ILE A 269 -1.68 3.76 4.68
N SER A 270 -1.83 2.42 4.56
CA SER A 270 -0.85 1.46 5.10
C SER A 270 0.04 0.91 4.00
N ASP A 271 1.27 0.56 4.35
CA ASP A 271 2.20 -0.06 3.41
C ASP A 271 1.97 -1.55 3.16
N ASN A 272 1.27 -2.24 4.07
CA ASN A 272 0.79 -3.62 3.95
C ASN A 272 -0.14 -3.97 5.13
N GLY A 273 -0.73 -5.17 5.09
CA GLY A 273 -1.54 -5.68 6.19
C GLY A 273 -0.74 -6.12 7.41
N ILE A 274 -1.45 -6.52 8.47
CA ILE A 274 -0.90 -6.93 9.77
C ILE A 274 0.18 -8.02 9.65
N ALA A 275 1.22 -7.96 10.50
CA ALA A 275 2.33 -8.91 10.51
C ALA A 275 1.98 -10.24 11.21
N VAL A 276 0.99 -10.97 10.67
CA VAL A 276 0.60 -12.32 11.08
C VAL A 276 0.53 -13.26 9.86
N PRO A 277 0.50 -14.60 10.03
CA PRO A 277 0.32 -15.53 8.93
C PRO A 277 -0.87 -15.17 8.03
N PHE A 278 -0.74 -15.37 6.71
CA PHE A 278 -1.72 -15.05 5.67
C PHE A 278 -2.04 -13.56 5.45
N ALA A 279 -1.36 -12.67 6.15
CA ALA A 279 -1.46 -11.24 5.93
C ALA A 279 -0.14 -10.69 5.35
N LYS A 280 0.81 -10.19 6.10
CA LYS A 280 2.05 -9.61 5.55
C LYS A 280 2.88 -10.60 4.69
N ALA A 281 3.60 -10.08 3.70
CA ALA A 281 4.50 -10.81 2.78
C ALA A 281 3.83 -11.91 1.95
N ASN A 282 2.62 -11.66 1.52
CA ASN A 282 1.82 -12.52 0.67
C ASN A 282 1.07 -11.67 -0.37
N CYS A 283 0.28 -12.35 -1.22
CA CYS A 283 -0.63 -11.71 -2.16
C CYS A 283 -2.11 -11.95 -1.83
N TYR A 284 -2.44 -12.40 -0.60
CA TYR A 284 -3.82 -12.52 -0.15
C TYR A 284 -4.48 -11.15 0.05
N LEU A 285 -5.81 -11.15 0.12
CA LEU A 285 -6.58 -9.93 0.34
C LEU A 285 -6.10 -9.18 1.60
N ASN A 286 -5.97 -9.89 2.74
CA ASN A 286 -5.51 -9.31 4.00
C ASN A 286 -4.04 -8.84 3.99
N SER A 287 -3.28 -9.19 2.94
CA SER A 287 -1.91 -8.72 2.77
C SER A 287 -1.84 -7.38 2.06
N THR A 288 -2.60 -7.26 0.99
CA THR A 288 -2.44 -6.17 0.00
C THR A 288 -3.52 -5.11 0.07
N LYS A 289 -4.75 -5.44 0.54
CA LYS A 289 -5.79 -4.45 0.77
C LYS A 289 -5.38 -3.53 1.91
N THR A 290 -5.48 -2.22 1.68
CA THR A 290 -5.02 -1.18 2.61
C THR A 290 -6.12 -0.14 2.82
N PRO A 291 -6.23 0.48 4.01
CA PRO A 291 -7.04 1.68 4.13
C PRO A 291 -6.43 2.79 3.26
N TRP A 292 -7.27 3.54 2.58
CA TRP A 292 -6.86 4.71 1.80
C TRP A 292 -7.85 5.84 2.00
N ILE A 293 -7.44 6.86 2.73
CA ILE A 293 -8.25 8.04 3.06
C ILE A 293 -7.64 9.23 2.34
N VAL A 294 -8.47 10.07 1.72
CA VAL A 294 -8.05 11.29 1.03
C VAL A 294 -8.87 12.45 1.53
N SER A 295 -8.21 13.50 2.03
CA SER A 295 -8.83 14.79 2.36
C SER A 295 -8.13 15.90 1.57
N TRP A 296 -8.91 16.69 0.86
CA TRP A 296 -8.41 17.85 0.10
C TRP A 296 -9.51 18.92 0.07
N PRO A 297 -9.45 19.91 0.96
CA PRO A 297 -10.46 20.97 1.03
C PRO A 297 -10.68 21.63 -0.33
N GLY A 298 -11.94 21.95 -0.64
CA GLY A 298 -12.32 22.56 -1.92
C GLY A 298 -12.31 21.62 -3.15
N THR A 299 -11.68 20.43 -3.07
CA THR A 299 -11.58 19.48 -4.19
C THR A 299 -12.30 18.18 -3.89
N VAL A 300 -12.05 17.56 -2.75
CA VAL A 300 -12.67 16.30 -2.34
C VAL A 300 -13.88 16.61 -1.46
N LYS A 301 -15.07 16.15 -1.88
CA LYS A 301 -16.28 16.28 -1.07
C LYS A 301 -16.18 15.37 0.16
N ALA A 302 -16.43 15.95 1.34
CA ALA A 302 -16.41 15.24 2.62
C ALA A 302 -17.49 14.14 2.70
N GLY A 303 -17.21 13.10 3.49
CA GLY A 303 -18.13 12.00 3.78
C GLY A 303 -18.38 11.04 2.62
N ARG A 304 -17.48 11.00 1.61
CA ARG A 304 -17.62 10.09 0.48
C ARG A 304 -16.97 8.73 0.75
N THR A 305 -17.59 7.69 0.20
CA THR A 305 -17.02 6.35 0.13
C THR A 305 -17.02 5.89 -1.32
N ASP A 306 -15.86 5.49 -1.84
CA ASP A 306 -15.74 4.86 -3.15
C ASP A 306 -15.77 3.32 -3.00
N ASN A 307 -16.84 2.72 -3.55
CA ASN A 307 -17.06 1.27 -3.60
C ASN A 307 -16.89 0.71 -5.03
N GLU A 308 -16.58 1.59 -5.99
CA GLU A 308 -16.60 1.24 -7.41
C GLU A 308 -15.21 0.91 -7.96
N HIS A 309 -14.21 1.67 -7.58
CA HIS A 309 -12.91 1.67 -8.23
C HIS A 309 -11.87 0.93 -7.39
N LEU A 310 -11.10 0.05 -8.04
CA LEU A 310 -9.87 -0.48 -7.45
C LEU A 310 -8.72 0.48 -7.76
N ILE A 311 -8.07 1.00 -6.71
CA ILE A 311 -6.86 1.80 -6.81
C ILE A 311 -5.67 1.04 -6.24
N SER A 312 -4.48 1.42 -6.67
CA SER A 312 -3.26 0.69 -6.38
C SER A 312 -2.15 1.62 -5.88
N GLY A 313 -1.22 1.12 -5.08
CA GLY A 313 -0.10 1.91 -4.56
C GLY A 313 0.68 2.63 -5.65
N ILE A 314 0.87 1.99 -6.81
CA ILE A 314 1.54 2.63 -7.97
C ILE A 314 0.76 3.78 -8.58
N ASP A 315 -0.52 3.94 -8.27
CA ASP A 315 -1.37 5.04 -8.75
C ASP A 315 -1.11 6.35 -7.99
N TYR A 316 -0.42 6.29 -6.85
CA TYR A 316 -0.12 7.46 -6.02
C TYR A 316 0.70 8.50 -6.80
N LEU A 317 1.86 8.09 -7.35
CA LEU A 317 2.75 9.00 -8.07
C LEU A 317 2.05 9.75 -9.22
N PRO A 318 1.38 9.07 -10.21
CA PRO A 318 0.69 9.78 -11.28
C PRO A 318 -0.45 10.68 -10.78
N THR A 319 -1.11 10.34 -9.67
CA THR A 319 -2.16 11.17 -9.10
C THR A 319 -1.59 12.46 -8.51
N ILE A 320 -0.47 12.39 -7.78
CA ILE A 320 0.19 13.59 -7.25
C ILE A 320 0.75 14.46 -8.37
N LEU A 321 1.39 13.88 -9.38
CA LEU A 321 1.88 14.67 -10.51
C LEU A 321 0.74 15.44 -11.19
N GLU A 322 -0.38 14.76 -11.49
CA GLU A 322 -1.54 15.42 -12.11
C GLU A 322 -2.16 16.48 -11.19
N ALA A 323 -2.26 16.21 -9.88
CA ALA A 323 -2.76 17.19 -8.90
C ALA A 323 -1.90 18.45 -8.82
N CYS A 324 -0.58 18.32 -9.03
CA CYS A 324 0.37 19.42 -9.06
C CYS A 324 0.52 20.06 -10.46
N GLY A 325 -0.22 19.61 -11.46
CA GLY A 325 -0.09 20.12 -12.84
C GLY A 325 1.22 19.73 -13.51
N LEU A 326 1.86 18.62 -13.08
CA LEU A 326 3.15 18.16 -13.61
C LEU A 326 2.98 17.02 -14.61
N ASP A 327 3.90 16.97 -15.58
CA ASP A 327 3.89 15.95 -16.62
C ASP A 327 4.09 14.52 -16.06
N PRO A 328 3.45 13.51 -16.68
CA PRO A 328 3.66 12.12 -16.35
C PRO A 328 5.12 11.69 -16.50
N VAL A 329 5.57 10.76 -15.67
CA VAL A 329 6.90 10.15 -15.79
C VAL A 329 6.84 8.97 -16.78
N PRO A 330 7.73 8.92 -17.79
CA PRO A 330 7.79 7.78 -18.71
C PRO A 330 7.99 6.45 -17.99
N GLY A 331 7.27 5.42 -18.42
CA GLY A 331 7.41 4.06 -17.89
C GLY A 331 6.71 3.79 -16.57
N MET A 332 5.87 4.68 -16.08
CA MET A 332 4.94 4.39 -14.97
C MET A 332 3.98 3.25 -15.34
N ASP A 333 3.65 2.43 -14.35
CA ASP A 333 2.63 1.38 -14.47
C ASP A 333 1.28 1.82 -13.91
N GLY A 334 1.32 2.77 -12.96
CA GLY A 334 0.15 3.35 -12.32
C GLY A 334 -0.60 4.33 -13.22
N ARG A 335 -1.84 4.61 -12.84
CA ARG A 335 -2.73 5.57 -13.49
C ARG A 335 -3.34 6.51 -12.45
N SER A 336 -3.34 7.80 -12.72
CA SER A 336 -3.94 8.78 -11.82
C SER A 336 -5.41 8.48 -11.55
N PHE A 337 -5.81 8.63 -10.29
CA PHE A 337 -7.21 8.61 -9.84
C PHE A 337 -7.72 10.00 -9.47
N LEU A 338 -7.04 11.07 -9.88
CA LEU A 338 -7.51 12.46 -9.68
C LEU A 338 -8.94 12.69 -10.20
N PRO A 339 -9.38 12.10 -11.34
CA PRO A 339 -10.79 12.21 -11.76
C PRO A 339 -11.76 11.70 -10.70
N ILE A 340 -11.44 10.64 -9.96
CA ILE A 340 -12.29 10.09 -8.88
C ILE A 340 -12.34 11.06 -7.70
N LEU A 341 -11.22 11.68 -7.35
CA LEU A 341 -11.17 12.73 -6.31
C LEU A 341 -12.10 13.89 -6.66
N ASN A 342 -12.18 14.26 -7.94
CA ASN A 342 -13.09 15.28 -8.47
C ASN A 342 -14.54 14.80 -8.64
N GLY A 343 -14.91 13.61 -8.17
CA GLY A 343 -16.26 13.07 -8.25
C GLY A 343 -16.66 12.44 -9.58
N GLN A 344 -15.70 12.19 -10.47
CA GLN A 344 -15.93 11.54 -11.77
C GLN A 344 -15.71 10.03 -11.67
N SER A 345 -16.44 9.24 -12.45
CA SER A 345 -16.17 7.80 -12.61
C SER A 345 -14.99 7.55 -13.56
N GLN A 346 -14.29 6.45 -13.37
CA GLN A 346 -13.12 6.09 -14.16
C GLN A 346 -13.14 4.61 -14.56
N LYS A 347 -13.39 4.32 -15.85
CA LYS A 347 -13.38 2.95 -16.39
C LYS A 347 -12.00 2.29 -16.29
N GLY A 348 -11.94 0.96 -16.29
CA GLY A 348 -10.71 0.17 -16.24
C GLY A 348 -10.07 0.17 -14.84
N ARG A 349 -10.89 0.21 -13.79
CA ARG A 349 -10.54 0.14 -12.37
C ARG A 349 -11.17 -1.08 -11.68
N GLU A 350 -11.33 -2.17 -12.43
CA GLU A 350 -12.00 -3.38 -11.95
C GLU A 350 -11.02 -4.38 -11.31
N LEU A 351 -9.72 -4.24 -11.57
CA LEU A 351 -8.69 -5.19 -11.13
C LEU A 351 -7.47 -4.49 -10.53
N ALA A 352 -6.94 -5.05 -9.46
CA ALA A 352 -5.64 -4.74 -8.89
C ALA A 352 -4.68 -5.91 -9.07
N PHE A 353 -3.39 -5.62 -9.32
CA PHE A 353 -2.35 -6.63 -9.51
C PHE A 353 -1.29 -6.49 -8.44
N THR A 354 -0.93 -7.60 -7.83
CA THR A 354 0.01 -7.65 -6.71
C THR A 354 1.05 -8.72 -6.92
N GLU A 355 2.22 -8.54 -6.34
CA GLU A 355 3.34 -9.45 -6.46
C GLU A 355 4.10 -9.56 -5.14
N PHE A 356 4.79 -10.66 -4.95
CA PHE A 356 5.77 -10.84 -3.90
C PHE A 356 6.97 -11.59 -4.46
N HIS A 357 8.17 -11.33 -3.94
CA HIS A 357 9.40 -11.94 -4.47
C HIS A 357 10.23 -12.58 -3.37
N LYS A 358 10.73 -11.79 -2.43
CA LYS A 358 11.65 -12.25 -1.38
C LYS A 358 11.53 -11.45 -0.09
N THR A 359 11.89 -12.11 1.00
CA THR A 359 11.93 -11.51 2.34
C THR A 359 13.20 -10.69 2.56
N TYR A 360 13.29 -9.99 3.73
CA TYR A 360 14.51 -9.32 4.17
C TYR A 360 15.73 -10.26 4.22
N ALA A 361 15.52 -11.51 4.67
CA ALA A 361 16.57 -12.53 4.71
C ALA A 361 16.89 -13.14 3.31
N ARG A 362 16.33 -12.56 2.22
CA ARG A 362 16.51 -13.00 0.84
C ARG A 362 15.96 -14.39 0.52
N ASN A 363 15.07 -14.93 1.35
CA ASN A 363 14.31 -16.13 1.02
C ASN A 363 13.32 -15.82 -0.10
N CYS A 364 13.37 -16.60 -1.18
CA CYS A 364 12.55 -16.38 -2.37
C CYS A 364 11.22 -17.12 -2.27
N TYR A 365 10.13 -16.36 -2.33
CA TYR A 365 8.75 -16.85 -2.33
C TYR A 365 7.95 -16.12 -3.42
N PRO A 366 8.33 -16.23 -4.71
CA PRO A 366 7.67 -15.47 -5.77
C PRO A 366 6.20 -15.84 -5.92
N MET A 367 5.35 -14.84 -5.87
CA MET A 367 3.90 -14.93 -6.03
C MET A 367 3.40 -13.83 -6.94
N ARG A 368 2.28 -14.08 -7.65
CA ARG A 368 1.54 -13.07 -8.39
C ARG A 368 0.06 -13.23 -8.10
N ALA A 369 -0.65 -12.11 -8.03
CA ALA A 369 -2.09 -12.17 -7.90
C ALA A 369 -2.79 -11.09 -8.74
N VAL A 370 -4.01 -11.38 -9.11
CA VAL A 370 -5.00 -10.43 -9.61
C VAL A 370 -6.22 -10.49 -8.71
N GLN A 371 -6.70 -9.32 -8.30
CA GLN A 371 -7.82 -9.19 -7.39
C GLN A 371 -8.85 -8.22 -7.97
N GLY A 372 -10.10 -8.64 -7.97
CA GLY A 372 -11.26 -7.82 -8.24
C GLY A 372 -12.07 -7.61 -6.96
N LYS A 373 -13.26 -6.99 -7.09
CA LYS A 373 -14.17 -6.78 -5.94
C LYS A 373 -14.71 -8.11 -5.38
N GLN A 374 -14.97 -9.07 -6.24
CA GLN A 374 -15.56 -10.35 -5.85
C GLN A 374 -14.55 -11.49 -5.87
N TYR A 375 -13.71 -11.56 -6.89
CA TYR A 375 -12.83 -12.71 -7.09
C TYR A 375 -11.36 -12.34 -6.97
N GLY A 376 -10.55 -13.27 -6.46
CA GLY A 376 -9.10 -13.19 -6.43
C GLY A 376 -8.45 -14.48 -6.91
N TYR A 377 -7.38 -14.34 -7.72
CA TYR A 377 -6.57 -15.44 -8.19
C TYR A 377 -5.11 -15.23 -7.85
N LEU A 378 -4.46 -16.26 -7.31
CA LEU A 378 -3.06 -16.26 -6.92
C LEU A 378 -2.32 -17.40 -7.60
N VAL A 379 -1.04 -17.17 -7.94
CA VAL A 379 -0.09 -18.21 -8.32
C VAL A 379 1.17 -18.12 -7.45
N ASN A 380 1.55 -19.26 -6.84
CA ASN A 380 2.68 -19.40 -5.93
C ASN A 380 3.75 -20.27 -6.59
N PHE A 381 4.66 -19.66 -7.36
CA PHE A 381 5.69 -20.39 -8.12
C PHE A 381 6.63 -21.21 -7.22
N TRP A 382 6.71 -20.89 -5.94
CA TRP A 382 7.58 -21.54 -4.97
C TRP A 382 6.92 -22.72 -4.23
N ALA A 383 5.62 -22.98 -4.44
CA ALA A 383 4.88 -24.03 -3.76
C ALA A 383 5.64 -25.36 -3.82
N ASP A 384 5.89 -25.97 -2.64
CA ASP A 384 6.67 -27.22 -2.43
C ASP A 384 8.10 -27.23 -2.99
N ARG A 385 8.65 -26.07 -3.41
CA ARG A 385 9.98 -25.95 -4.04
C ARG A 385 11.04 -25.28 -3.19
N THR A 386 10.70 -24.90 -1.97
CA THR A 386 11.62 -24.21 -1.08
C THR A 386 11.43 -24.65 0.36
N LYS A 387 12.28 -24.12 1.26
CA LYS A 387 12.09 -24.29 2.71
C LYS A 387 10.77 -23.66 3.13
N PRO A 388 10.17 -24.12 4.25
CA PRO A 388 8.98 -23.52 4.81
C PRO A 388 9.09 -22.00 4.90
N MET A 389 7.99 -21.29 4.63
CA MET A 389 7.96 -19.83 4.64
C MET A 389 8.39 -19.29 6.00
N ARG A 390 9.37 -18.36 5.99
CA ARG A 390 9.89 -17.69 7.20
C ARG A 390 9.97 -16.20 6.95
N MET A 391 9.35 -15.46 7.87
CA MET A 391 9.33 -14.01 7.87
C MET A 391 9.01 -13.49 9.28
N ASP A 392 8.87 -12.19 9.45
CA ASP A 392 8.55 -11.58 10.74
C ASP A 392 7.24 -12.10 11.37
N SER A 393 6.20 -12.39 10.58
CA SER A 393 4.94 -12.99 11.06
C SER A 393 5.10 -14.38 11.67
N THR A 394 6.23 -15.08 11.41
CA THR A 394 6.51 -16.41 12.00
C THR A 394 7.19 -16.36 13.37
N SER A 395 7.50 -15.17 13.87
CA SER A 395 8.16 -14.97 15.17
C SER A 395 7.22 -14.55 16.30
N GLY A 396 5.91 -14.38 16.03
CA GLY A 396 4.90 -13.89 16.98
C GLY A 396 4.23 -15.01 17.80
N LEU A 397 3.38 -14.60 18.74
CA LEU A 397 2.57 -15.53 19.53
C LEU A 397 1.61 -16.33 18.64
N THR A 398 1.01 -15.68 17.65
CA THR A 398 0.06 -16.29 16.70
C THR A 398 0.66 -17.51 16.01
N PHE A 399 1.82 -17.38 15.39
CA PHE A 399 2.39 -18.52 14.66
C PHE A 399 2.82 -19.64 15.59
N ASN A 400 3.37 -19.32 16.76
CA ASN A 400 3.75 -20.32 17.76
C ASN A 400 2.53 -21.08 18.29
N ALA A 401 1.43 -20.39 18.55
CA ALA A 401 0.17 -21.01 18.98
C ALA A 401 -0.39 -21.95 17.90
N LEU A 402 -0.40 -21.49 16.62
CA LEU A 402 -0.82 -22.33 15.50
C LEU A 402 0.05 -23.59 15.36
N LYS A 403 1.37 -23.49 15.49
CA LYS A 403 2.29 -24.64 15.45
C LYS A 403 2.05 -25.62 16.58
N THR A 404 1.78 -25.14 17.80
CA THR A 404 1.46 -25.97 18.95
C THR A 404 0.13 -26.68 18.76
N ALA A 405 -0.93 -25.95 18.39
CA ALA A 405 -2.27 -26.52 18.21
C ALA A 405 -2.35 -27.50 17.02
N ALA A 406 -1.50 -27.34 16.01
CA ALA A 406 -1.41 -28.24 14.85
C ALA A 406 -1.07 -29.70 15.22
N SER A 407 -0.52 -29.96 16.42
CA SER A 407 -0.26 -31.33 16.89
C SER A 407 -1.52 -32.11 17.27
N SER A 408 -2.62 -31.41 17.56
CA SER A 408 -3.88 -32.00 18.04
C SER A 408 -5.11 -31.62 17.21
N ASP A 409 -5.02 -30.58 16.37
CA ASP A 409 -6.12 -30.13 15.52
C ASP A 409 -5.75 -30.26 14.02
N PRO A 410 -6.36 -31.22 13.29
CA PRO A 410 -6.09 -31.43 11.86
C PRO A 410 -6.39 -30.22 10.97
N LYS A 411 -7.38 -29.37 11.32
CA LYS A 411 -7.72 -28.18 10.55
C LYS A 411 -6.62 -27.14 10.69
N ILE A 412 -6.13 -26.91 11.91
CA ILE A 412 -5.01 -26.00 12.16
C ILE A 412 -3.72 -26.56 11.50
N ALA A 413 -3.49 -27.87 11.58
CA ALA A 413 -2.36 -28.52 10.92
C ALA A 413 -2.37 -28.29 9.41
N ALA A 414 -3.51 -28.45 8.75
CA ALA A 414 -3.68 -28.16 7.31
C ALA A 414 -3.42 -26.68 6.98
N ARG A 415 -3.91 -25.77 7.82
CA ARG A 415 -3.73 -24.33 7.67
C ARG A 415 -2.25 -23.92 7.82
N VAL A 416 -1.55 -24.49 8.80
CA VAL A 416 -0.10 -24.29 9.01
C VAL A 416 0.69 -24.83 7.81
N LYS A 417 0.36 -26.04 7.32
CA LYS A 417 0.99 -26.60 6.13
C LYS A 417 0.78 -25.72 4.90
N LEU A 418 -0.44 -25.22 4.68
CA LEU A 418 -0.74 -24.28 3.60
C LEU A 418 0.09 -23.00 3.74
N PHE A 419 0.26 -22.46 4.94
CA PHE A 419 1.09 -21.27 5.16
C PHE A 419 2.56 -21.52 4.84
N GLU A 420 3.11 -22.63 5.28
CA GLU A 420 4.54 -22.98 5.15
C GLU A 420 4.94 -23.39 3.73
N HIS A 421 4.04 -24.03 2.96
CA HIS A 421 4.38 -24.67 1.69
C HIS A 421 3.58 -24.22 0.48
N ARG A 422 2.38 -23.65 0.68
CA ARG A 422 1.42 -23.22 -0.35
C ARG A 422 0.92 -24.39 -1.23
N VAL A 423 0.02 -24.04 -2.13
CA VAL A 423 -0.34 -24.75 -3.36
C VAL A 423 -0.04 -23.84 -4.53
N LEU A 424 0.08 -24.40 -5.73
CA LEU A 424 0.52 -23.64 -6.91
C LEU A 424 -0.46 -22.54 -7.28
N GLU A 425 -1.75 -22.83 -7.35
CA GLU A 425 -2.78 -21.88 -7.74
C GLU A 425 -3.88 -21.84 -6.68
N GLU A 426 -4.41 -20.65 -6.43
CA GLU A 426 -5.51 -20.43 -5.50
C GLU A 426 -6.53 -19.46 -6.14
N PHE A 427 -7.82 -19.73 -5.94
CA PHE A 427 -8.91 -18.87 -6.38
C PHE A 427 -9.94 -18.71 -5.26
N PHE A 428 -10.42 -17.49 -5.04
CA PHE A 428 -11.30 -17.14 -3.93
C PHE A 428 -12.47 -16.29 -4.39
N ASP A 429 -13.65 -16.50 -3.78
CA ASP A 429 -14.83 -15.63 -3.88
C ASP A 429 -14.95 -14.78 -2.61
N PHE A 430 -14.41 -13.56 -2.63
CA PHE A 430 -14.39 -12.63 -1.49
C PHE A 430 -15.78 -12.16 -1.05
N LYS A 431 -16.81 -12.32 -1.87
CA LYS A 431 -18.18 -12.02 -1.48
C LYS A 431 -18.73 -13.04 -0.47
N ASN A 432 -18.40 -14.31 -0.65
CA ASN A 432 -18.87 -15.41 0.19
C ASN A 432 -17.79 -15.88 1.18
N ASP A 433 -16.53 -15.57 0.92
CA ASP A 433 -15.36 -15.92 1.73
C ASP A 433 -14.37 -14.73 1.78
N PRO A 434 -14.70 -13.66 2.52
CA PRO A 434 -13.88 -12.44 2.57
C PRO A 434 -12.49 -12.66 3.19
N HIS A 435 -12.27 -13.78 3.87
CA HIS A 435 -11.00 -14.13 4.50
C HIS A 435 -10.14 -15.12 3.69
N ALA A 436 -10.59 -15.51 2.48
CA ALA A 436 -9.87 -16.43 1.59
C ALA A 436 -9.51 -17.76 2.27
N LEU A 437 -10.49 -18.40 2.88
CA LEU A 437 -10.31 -19.67 3.59
C LEU A 437 -10.45 -20.88 2.70
N ASN A 438 -11.29 -20.76 1.65
CA ASN A 438 -11.68 -21.86 0.78
C ASN A 438 -11.10 -21.64 -0.63
N ASN A 439 -10.12 -22.46 -1.00
CA ASN A 439 -9.57 -22.44 -2.35
C ASN A 439 -10.50 -23.12 -3.33
N LEU A 440 -11.06 -22.36 -4.28
CA LEU A 440 -12.03 -22.82 -5.27
C LEU A 440 -11.39 -23.10 -6.64
N ILE A 441 -10.08 -23.30 -6.72
CA ILE A 441 -9.35 -23.43 -8.00
C ILE A 441 -9.82 -24.63 -8.82
N ASP A 442 -10.26 -25.71 -8.18
CA ASP A 442 -10.70 -26.95 -8.82
C ASP A 442 -12.22 -27.03 -8.95
N GLU A 443 -12.96 -25.98 -8.53
CA GLU A 443 -14.42 -25.98 -8.58
C GLU A 443 -14.94 -25.74 -10.02
N PRO A 444 -15.69 -26.69 -10.64
CA PRO A 444 -16.18 -26.55 -12.01
C PRO A 444 -17.08 -25.32 -12.20
N ALA A 445 -17.83 -24.91 -11.17
CA ALA A 445 -18.74 -23.77 -11.23
C ALA A 445 -18.00 -22.42 -11.43
N HIS A 446 -16.72 -22.34 -11.14
CA HIS A 446 -15.92 -21.12 -11.20
C HIS A 446 -14.90 -21.10 -12.36
N GLN A 447 -14.87 -22.10 -13.23
CA GLN A 447 -13.82 -22.21 -14.28
C GLN A 447 -13.79 -21.01 -15.23
N LYS A 448 -14.94 -20.42 -15.54
CA LYS A 448 -15.04 -19.23 -16.39
C LYS A 448 -14.35 -18.01 -15.73
N GLU A 449 -14.59 -17.80 -14.46
CA GLU A 449 -14.01 -16.70 -13.67
C GLU A 449 -12.50 -16.92 -13.46
N ILE A 450 -12.08 -18.15 -13.19
CA ILE A 450 -10.69 -18.56 -13.07
C ILE A 450 -9.92 -18.25 -14.36
N GLU A 451 -10.44 -18.68 -15.53
CA GLU A 451 -9.80 -18.40 -16.82
C GLU A 451 -9.77 -16.90 -17.14
N ALA A 452 -10.81 -16.15 -16.80
CA ALA A 452 -10.80 -14.70 -16.96
C ALA A 452 -9.72 -14.03 -16.12
N MET A 453 -9.54 -14.44 -14.87
CA MET A 453 -8.50 -13.92 -13.98
C MET A 453 -7.09 -14.34 -14.43
N ARG A 454 -6.91 -15.59 -14.88
CA ARG A 454 -5.66 -16.07 -15.49
C ARG A 454 -5.28 -15.25 -16.72
N ALA A 455 -6.24 -14.99 -17.60
CA ALA A 455 -6.04 -14.17 -18.81
C ALA A 455 -5.67 -12.73 -18.46
N ALA A 456 -6.33 -12.13 -17.47
CA ALA A 456 -6.03 -10.78 -17.00
C ALA A 456 -4.60 -10.68 -16.42
N LEU A 457 -4.20 -11.65 -15.59
CA LEU A 457 -2.85 -11.71 -15.03
C LEU A 457 -1.82 -11.89 -16.14
N LEU A 458 -2.03 -12.82 -17.08
CA LEU A 458 -1.16 -13.04 -18.22
C LEU A 458 -0.97 -11.76 -19.07
N ALA A 459 -2.05 -11.05 -19.35
CA ALA A 459 -2.00 -9.80 -20.10
C ALA A 459 -1.18 -8.73 -19.35
N ARG A 460 -1.34 -8.62 -18.03
CA ARG A 460 -0.55 -7.72 -17.19
C ARG A 460 0.93 -8.11 -17.22
N MET A 461 1.27 -9.38 -17.01
CA MET A 461 2.65 -9.87 -17.02
C MET A 461 3.35 -9.62 -18.37
N LYS A 462 2.65 -9.81 -19.49
CA LYS A 462 3.16 -9.45 -20.83
C LYS A 462 3.42 -7.95 -20.95
N LYS A 463 2.46 -7.11 -20.53
CA LYS A 463 2.57 -5.65 -20.60
C LYS A 463 3.74 -5.11 -19.78
N THR A 464 3.97 -5.66 -18.59
CA THR A 464 5.02 -5.20 -17.66
C THR A 464 6.36 -5.93 -17.85
N LYS A 465 6.45 -6.88 -18.80
CA LYS A 465 7.64 -7.74 -19.02
C LYS A 465 8.06 -8.45 -17.73
N ASP A 466 7.07 -9.02 -17.03
CA ASP A 466 7.29 -9.70 -15.76
C ASP A 466 8.27 -10.87 -15.91
N PRO A 467 9.32 -10.97 -15.10
CA PRO A 467 10.29 -12.05 -15.18
C PRO A 467 9.70 -13.44 -14.87
N ALA A 468 8.50 -13.52 -14.27
CA ALA A 468 7.80 -14.77 -14.04
C ALA A 468 6.87 -15.18 -15.20
N LEU A 469 6.83 -14.44 -16.32
CA LEU A 469 5.92 -14.69 -17.44
C LEU A 469 6.07 -16.10 -18.02
N GLU A 470 7.30 -16.53 -18.31
CA GLU A 470 7.58 -17.88 -18.85
C GLU A 470 7.13 -18.98 -17.88
N ALA A 471 7.43 -18.80 -16.57
CA ALA A 471 7.00 -19.73 -15.53
C ALA A 471 5.47 -19.80 -15.39
N PHE A 472 4.78 -18.66 -15.55
CA PHE A 472 3.32 -18.63 -15.51
C PHE A 472 2.69 -19.35 -16.72
N GLN A 473 3.24 -19.16 -17.93
CA GLN A 473 2.76 -19.82 -19.13
C GLN A 473 2.95 -21.34 -19.08
N ASN A 474 4.03 -21.79 -18.44
CA ASN A 474 4.39 -23.21 -18.30
C ASN A 474 4.18 -23.72 -16.85
N ARG A 475 3.22 -23.16 -16.10
CA ARG A 475 3.03 -23.45 -14.68
C ARG A 475 2.68 -24.91 -14.38
N ASN A 476 2.16 -25.65 -15.37
CA ASN A 476 1.87 -27.07 -15.24
C ASN A 476 3.11 -27.96 -15.50
N ASP A 477 4.24 -27.38 -15.88
CA ASP A 477 5.51 -28.08 -16.05
C ASP A 477 6.41 -27.87 -14.81
N PRO A 478 6.62 -28.89 -13.96
CA PRO A 478 7.48 -28.80 -12.80
C PRO A 478 8.91 -28.36 -13.13
N ALA A 479 9.47 -28.78 -14.27
CA ALA A 479 10.84 -28.43 -14.65
C ALA A 479 10.97 -26.94 -15.00
N ALA A 480 9.96 -26.34 -15.64
CA ALA A 480 9.93 -24.90 -15.90
C ALA A 480 9.87 -24.09 -14.59
N LEU A 481 9.09 -24.53 -13.61
CA LEU A 481 9.02 -23.90 -12.30
C LEU A 481 10.33 -24.03 -11.51
N ASP A 482 10.96 -25.20 -11.54
CA ASP A 482 12.24 -25.43 -10.86
C ASP A 482 13.35 -24.56 -11.45
N LYS A 483 13.42 -24.46 -12.78
CA LYS A 483 14.34 -23.54 -13.49
C LYS A 483 14.11 -22.07 -13.08
N PHE A 484 12.86 -21.65 -13.02
CA PHE A 484 12.51 -20.29 -12.56
C PHE A 484 12.95 -20.05 -11.12
N MET A 485 12.65 -20.98 -10.21
CA MET A 485 13.02 -20.86 -8.79
C MET A 485 14.52 -20.80 -8.58
N GLU A 486 15.31 -21.59 -9.34
CA GLU A 486 16.77 -21.53 -9.28
C GLU A 486 17.29 -20.17 -9.75
N ALA A 487 16.75 -19.62 -10.84
CA ALA A 487 17.10 -18.27 -11.31
C ALA A 487 16.79 -17.21 -10.24
N GLN A 488 15.63 -17.30 -9.54
CA GLN A 488 15.29 -16.38 -8.46
C GLN A 488 16.28 -16.48 -7.29
N ARG A 489 16.68 -17.69 -6.88
CA ARG A 489 17.66 -17.90 -5.80
C ARG A 489 19.03 -17.34 -6.17
N LEU A 490 19.47 -17.49 -7.42
CA LEU A 490 20.73 -16.93 -7.90
C LEU A 490 20.71 -15.39 -7.87
N ARG A 491 19.64 -14.76 -8.33
CA ARG A 491 19.44 -13.31 -8.29
C ARG A 491 19.42 -12.76 -6.84
N ALA A 492 18.87 -13.54 -5.91
CA ALA A 492 18.78 -13.13 -4.51
C ALA A 492 20.12 -13.20 -3.75
N ARG A 493 21.13 -13.92 -4.26
CA ARG A 493 22.45 -14.00 -3.61
C ARG A 493 23.09 -12.60 -3.52
N PRO A 494 23.72 -12.26 -2.39
CA PRO A 494 24.45 -11.01 -2.27
C PRO A 494 25.51 -10.92 -3.37
N GLN A 495 25.48 -9.88 -4.19
CA GLN A 495 26.57 -9.64 -5.12
C GLN A 495 27.82 -9.32 -4.30
N LYS A 496 28.88 -10.11 -4.42
CA LYS A 496 30.18 -9.79 -3.85
C LYS A 496 30.61 -8.44 -4.42
N LYS A 497 30.66 -7.39 -3.57
CA LYS A 497 31.26 -6.10 -3.97
C LYS A 497 32.63 -6.42 -4.54
N LYS A 498 32.85 -6.18 -5.84
CA LYS A 498 34.20 -6.16 -6.41
C LYS A 498 34.94 -5.06 -5.68
N THR A 499 35.75 -5.42 -4.68
CA THR A 499 36.71 -4.51 -4.07
C THR A 499 37.63 -4.04 -5.19
N LYS A 500 37.42 -2.80 -5.64
CA LYS A 500 38.43 -2.14 -6.48
C LYS A 500 39.70 -2.09 -5.62
N LYS A 501 40.66 -3.00 -5.90
CA LYS A 501 42.02 -2.84 -5.41
C LYS A 501 42.48 -1.46 -5.91
N LYS A 502 42.62 -0.49 -5.01
CA LYS A 502 43.39 0.69 -5.29
C LYS A 502 44.81 0.22 -5.60
N LYS A 503 45.24 0.37 -6.84
CA LYS A 503 46.62 0.39 -7.23
C LYS A 503 47.19 1.78 -6.89
#